data_a9bb53ce9d9f60421bc9dbb55e148005
#
_entry.id   a9bb53ce9d9f60421bc9dbb55e148005
#
_cell.length_a   1.000
_cell.length_b   1.000
_cell.length_c   1.000
_cell.angle_alpha   90.00
_cell.angle_beta   90.00
_cell.angle_gamma   90.00
#
_symmetry.space_group_name_H-M   'P 1'
#
loop_
_entity.id
_entity.type
_entity.pdbx_description
1 polymer ?
#
loop_
_entity_poly.entity_id
_entity_poly.type
_entity_poly.pdbx_seq_one_letter_code
_entity_poly.pdbx_strand_id
1 'polypeptide(L)'
;YWYSSPPLLKKWFDDVLTYGFAYGSQGDKVKGKEFGVAISIGGLEKDYENSGITMDELTKPFQATCLYTGMEFIPSFYLYGAEYKLSDEEIDKSAPEYVQYVINKKYSNI
;
A
#
# COMPACT_ATOMS: atom_id res chain seq x y z
N TYR A 1 10.55 8.38 4.02
CA TYR A 1 9.75 9.31 3.19
C TYR A 1 8.68 10.03 4.01
N TRP A 2 8.99 10.29 5.28
CA TRP A 2 8.15 11.08 6.18
C TRP A 2 6.70 10.60 6.23
N TYR A 3 6.53 9.31 6.50
CA TYR A 3 5.21 8.66 6.66
C TYR A 3 4.34 8.68 5.40
N SER A 4 4.94 8.97 4.27
CA SER A 4 4.29 9.00 2.97
C SER A 4 4.98 8.02 2.02
N SER A 5 4.93 8.30 0.74
CA SER A 5 5.51 7.44 -0.30
C SER A 5 6.73 8.10 -0.93
N PRO A 6 7.57 7.33 -1.63
CA PRO A 6 8.60 7.94 -2.47
C PRO A 6 7.98 8.91 -3.49
N PRO A 7 8.68 10.00 -3.84
CA PRO A 7 8.15 10.97 -4.81
C PRO A 7 7.79 10.34 -6.15
N LEU A 8 8.50 9.30 -6.55
CA LEU A 8 8.23 8.61 -7.82
C LEU A 8 6.84 7.97 -7.84
N LEU A 9 6.37 7.43 -6.73
CA LEU A 9 5.01 6.87 -6.65
C LEU A 9 3.97 7.96 -6.82
N LYS A 10 4.15 9.11 -6.15
CA LYS A 10 3.24 10.25 -6.30
C LYS A 10 3.23 10.76 -7.74
N LYS A 11 4.41 10.84 -8.35
CA LYS A 11 4.53 11.21 -9.77
C LYS A 11 3.76 10.23 -10.66
N TRP A 12 3.83 8.93 -10.37
CA TRP A 12 3.07 7.93 -11.10
C TRP A 12 1.57 8.20 -11.01
N PHE A 13 1.04 8.49 -9.83
CA PHE A 13 -0.37 8.85 -9.67
C PHE A 13 -0.73 10.07 -10.51
N ASP A 14 0.08 11.11 -10.43
CA ASP A 14 -0.21 12.36 -11.12
C ASP A 14 -0.14 12.22 -12.65
N ASP A 15 0.81 11.42 -13.14
CA ASP A 15 1.02 11.25 -14.59
C ASP A 15 0.07 10.22 -15.22
N VAL A 16 -0.34 9.21 -14.47
CA VAL A 16 -1.13 8.09 -15.00
C VAL A 16 -2.62 8.28 -14.77
N LEU A 17 -3.02 8.70 -13.58
CA LEU A 17 -4.43 8.84 -13.24
C LEU A 17 -4.97 10.19 -13.70
N THR A 18 -5.04 10.36 -15.01
CA THR A 18 -5.40 11.62 -15.66
C THR A 18 -6.89 11.72 -15.95
N TYR A 19 -7.35 12.96 -16.18
CA TYR A 19 -8.71 13.26 -16.61
C TYR A 19 -9.01 12.54 -17.93
N GLY A 20 -10.19 11.94 -18.01
CA GLY A 20 -10.60 11.19 -19.19
C GLY A 20 -10.05 9.77 -19.27
N PHE A 21 -9.13 9.41 -18.37
CA PHE A 21 -8.62 8.05 -18.24
C PHE A 21 -9.09 7.42 -16.93
N ALA A 22 -8.76 8.04 -15.80
CA ALA A 22 -9.04 7.49 -14.47
C ALA A 22 -10.23 8.16 -13.78
N TYR A 23 -10.63 9.33 -14.24
CA TYR A 23 -11.76 10.06 -13.66
C TYR A 23 -12.41 10.99 -14.70
N GLY A 24 -13.51 11.61 -14.33
CA GLY A 24 -14.32 12.40 -15.23
C GLY A 24 -15.40 11.54 -15.90
N SER A 25 -16.29 12.16 -16.67
CA SER A 25 -17.47 11.49 -17.24
C SER A 25 -17.11 10.33 -18.18
N GLN A 26 -15.95 10.37 -18.81
CA GLN A 26 -15.45 9.34 -19.72
C GLN A 26 -14.27 8.56 -19.16
N GLY A 27 -13.88 8.85 -17.92
CA GLY A 27 -12.66 8.30 -17.31
C GLY A 27 -12.95 7.06 -16.47
N ASP A 28 -13.14 5.93 -17.12
CA ASP A 28 -13.50 4.66 -16.47
C ASP A 28 -12.46 3.54 -16.69
N LYS A 29 -11.25 3.87 -17.11
CA LYS A 29 -10.28 2.86 -17.55
C LYS A 29 -9.67 2.05 -16.40
N VAL A 30 -9.69 2.58 -15.18
CA VAL A 30 -9.21 1.84 -13.99
C VAL A 30 -10.35 1.34 -13.11
N LYS A 31 -11.60 1.66 -13.44
CA LYS A 31 -12.76 1.26 -12.67
C LYS A 31 -12.82 -0.28 -12.52
N GLY A 32 -13.01 -0.72 -11.28
CA GLY A 32 -13.09 -2.15 -10.99
C GLY A 32 -11.74 -2.86 -10.86
N LYS A 33 -10.64 -2.17 -11.15
CA LYS A 33 -9.30 -2.75 -10.96
C LYS A 33 -8.95 -2.76 -9.48
N GLU A 34 -8.24 -3.79 -9.07
CA GLU A 34 -7.77 -3.91 -7.70
C GLU A 34 -6.47 -3.13 -7.52
N PHE A 35 -6.37 -2.43 -6.41
CA PHE A 35 -5.18 -1.68 -6.04
C PHE A 35 -4.77 -2.02 -4.63
N GLY A 36 -3.54 -2.44 -4.45
CA GLY A 36 -2.96 -2.70 -3.14
C GLY A 36 -1.56 -2.16 -3.06
N VAL A 37 -1.09 -1.92 -1.85
CA VAL A 37 0.27 -1.47 -1.61
C VAL A 37 1.01 -2.45 -0.72
N ALA A 38 2.28 -2.66 -1.03
CA ALA A 38 3.21 -3.42 -0.21
C ALA A 38 4.30 -2.46 0.24
N ILE A 39 4.48 -2.35 1.54
CA ILE A 39 5.34 -1.31 2.12
C ILE A 39 6.36 -1.95 3.05
N SER A 40 7.64 -1.65 2.82
CA SER A 40 8.68 -1.88 3.81
C SER A 40 8.79 -0.64 4.70
N ILE A 41 8.79 -0.86 6.01
CA ILE A 41 8.70 0.21 7.01
C ILE A 41 9.96 0.16 7.86
N GLY A 42 10.66 1.30 7.98
CA GLY A 42 11.89 1.38 8.77
C GLY A 42 11.66 1.08 10.25
N GLY A 43 10.61 1.64 10.84
CA GLY A 43 10.30 1.48 12.26
C GLY A 43 9.69 0.12 12.61
N LEU A 44 9.54 -0.11 13.90
CA LEU A 44 8.92 -1.32 14.42
C LEU A 44 7.41 -1.14 14.55
N GLU A 45 6.67 -2.22 14.43
CA GLU A 45 5.21 -2.19 14.57
C GLU A 45 4.78 -1.60 15.92
N LYS A 46 5.48 -1.95 17.00
CA LYS A 46 5.19 -1.44 18.35
C LYS A 46 5.33 0.08 18.46
N ASP A 47 6.20 0.67 17.65
CA ASP A 47 6.39 2.13 17.68
C ASP A 47 5.15 2.84 17.15
N TYR A 48 4.51 2.28 16.13
CA TYR A 48 3.24 2.78 15.61
C TYR A 48 2.10 2.55 16.60
N GLU A 49 2.03 1.37 17.21
CA GLU A 49 1.05 1.10 18.25
C GLU A 49 1.16 2.09 19.41
N ASN A 50 2.39 2.34 19.86
CA ASN A 50 2.65 3.28 20.96
C ASN A 50 2.35 4.73 20.60
N SER A 51 2.53 5.09 19.33
CA SER A 51 2.26 6.46 18.85
C SER A 51 0.77 6.75 18.69
N GLY A 52 -0.04 5.71 18.57
CA GLY A 52 -1.47 5.84 18.28
C GLY A 52 -1.78 6.14 16.82
N ILE A 53 -0.77 6.09 15.93
CA ILE A 53 -0.95 6.29 14.49
C ILE A 53 -0.65 4.97 13.79
N THR A 54 -1.63 4.42 13.08
CA THR A 54 -1.47 3.14 12.39
C THR A 54 -1.02 3.33 10.95
N MET A 55 -0.42 2.28 10.39
CA MET A 55 -0.10 2.28 8.96
C MET A 55 -1.35 2.36 8.09
N ASP A 56 -2.47 1.79 8.55
CA ASP A 56 -3.72 1.90 7.81
C ASP A 56 -4.20 3.35 7.72
N GLU A 57 -3.98 4.14 8.76
CA GLU A 57 -4.26 5.58 8.70
C GLU A 57 -3.35 6.29 7.70
N LEU A 58 -2.08 5.90 7.65
CA LEU A 58 -1.10 6.50 6.74
C LEU A 58 -1.31 6.10 5.28
N THR A 59 -2.06 5.04 5.02
CA THR A 59 -2.40 4.60 3.66
C THR A 59 -3.77 5.10 3.19
N LYS A 60 -4.47 5.90 3.99
CA LYS A 60 -5.75 6.49 3.61
C LYS A 60 -5.74 7.26 2.28
N PRO A 61 -4.68 8.00 1.91
CA PRO A 61 -4.65 8.64 0.60
C PRO A 61 -4.79 7.68 -0.57
N PHE A 62 -4.25 6.47 -0.47
CA PHE A 62 -4.42 5.44 -1.50
C PHE A 62 -5.87 4.97 -1.57
N GLN A 63 -6.48 4.76 -0.42
CA GLN A 63 -7.89 4.39 -0.34
C GLN A 63 -8.78 5.47 -0.94
N ALA A 64 -8.50 6.73 -0.63
CA ALA A 64 -9.23 7.87 -1.19
C ALA A 64 -9.12 7.91 -2.72
N THR A 65 -7.92 7.67 -3.24
CA THR A 65 -7.68 7.59 -4.69
C THR A 65 -8.52 6.49 -5.32
N CYS A 66 -8.57 5.33 -4.69
CA CYS A 66 -9.39 4.21 -5.18
C CYS A 66 -10.87 4.55 -5.18
N LEU A 67 -11.37 5.17 -4.12
CA LEU A 67 -12.77 5.59 -4.04
C LEU A 67 -13.11 6.56 -5.17
N TYR A 68 -12.22 7.49 -5.44
CA TYR A 68 -12.46 8.50 -6.47
C TYR A 68 -12.43 7.93 -7.89
N THR A 69 -11.55 6.98 -8.14
CA THR A 69 -11.35 6.41 -9.49
C THR A 69 -12.17 5.15 -9.73
N GLY A 70 -12.87 4.64 -8.72
CA GLY A 70 -13.64 3.41 -8.83
C GLY A 70 -12.82 2.14 -8.76
N MET A 71 -11.56 2.25 -8.33
CA MET A 71 -10.74 1.06 -8.07
C MET A 71 -11.15 0.41 -6.75
N GLU A 72 -10.89 -0.88 -6.64
CA GLU A 72 -11.09 -1.62 -5.40
C GLU A 72 -9.81 -1.60 -4.59
N PHE A 73 -9.83 -0.99 -3.41
CA PHE A 73 -8.67 -0.95 -2.53
C PHE A 73 -8.60 -2.23 -1.71
N ILE A 74 -7.53 -2.99 -1.89
CA ILE A 74 -7.30 -4.18 -1.06
C ILE A 74 -6.44 -3.83 0.15
N PRO A 75 -6.60 -4.53 1.29
CA PRO A 75 -5.78 -4.25 2.48
C PRO A 75 -4.29 -4.32 2.19
N SER A 76 -3.52 -3.44 2.83
CA SER A 76 -2.09 -3.29 2.54
C SER A 76 -1.25 -4.39 3.17
N PHE A 77 -0.11 -4.66 2.57
CA PHE A 77 0.90 -5.58 3.10
C PHE A 77 2.04 -4.77 3.70
N TYR A 78 2.43 -5.08 4.94
CA TYR A 78 3.46 -4.35 5.67
C TYR A 78 4.60 -5.27 6.10
N LEU A 79 5.83 -4.78 5.92
CA LEU A 79 7.01 -5.41 6.51
C LEU A 79 7.71 -4.37 7.38
N TYR A 80 7.57 -4.52 8.70
CA TYR A 80 8.14 -3.60 9.68
C TYR A 80 9.59 -3.93 9.99
N GLY A 81 10.31 -2.93 10.51
CA GLY A 81 11.65 -3.13 11.07
C GLY A 81 12.78 -3.14 10.05
N ALA A 82 12.58 -2.58 8.87
CA ALA A 82 13.59 -2.58 7.82
C ALA A 82 14.89 -1.86 8.21
N GLU A 83 14.83 -0.89 9.13
CA GLU A 83 16.01 -0.19 9.64
C GLU A 83 16.77 -0.98 10.72
N TYR A 84 16.19 -2.04 11.24
CA TYR A 84 16.72 -2.81 12.36
C TYR A 84 17.37 -4.12 11.94
N LYS A 85 17.90 -4.18 10.73
CA LYS A 85 18.56 -5.36 10.16
C LYS A 85 17.72 -6.63 10.29
N LEU A 86 16.71 -6.73 9.46
CA LEU A 86 15.96 -7.98 9.33
C LEU A 86 16.90 -9.14 9.03
N SER A 87 16.72 -10.26 9.70
CA SER A 87 17.48 -11.47 9.42
C SER A 87 17.04 -12.03 8.06
N ASP A 88 17.94 -12.83 7.45
CA ASP A 88 17.59 -13.52 6.21
C ASP A 88 16.35 -14.39 6.39
N GLU A 89 16.19 -15.02 7.57
CA GLU A 89 15.01 -15.82 7.88
C GLU A 89 13.74 -14.99 7.88
N GLU A 90 13.76 -13.79 8.44
CA GLU A 90 12.60 -12.90 8.47
C GLU A 90 12.25 -12.42 7.06
N ILE A 91 13.24 -12.11 6.25
CA ILE A 91 13.03 -11.71 4.86
C ILE A 91 12.48 -12.89 4.05
N ASP A 92 13.08 -14.07 4.19
CA ASP A 92 12.64 -15.27 3.48
C ASP A 92 11.21 -15.67 3.87
N LYS A 93 10.83 -15.46 5.13
CA LYS A 93 9.47 -15.71 5.61
C LYS A 93 8.47 -14.71 5.00
N SER A 94 8.86 -13.47 4.82
CA SER A 94 7.98 -12.44 4.29
C SER A 94 7.61 -12.68 2.83
N ALA A 95 8.49 -13.29 2.06
CA ALA A 95 8.25 -13.51 0.63
C ALA A 95 7.04 -14.40 0.35
N PRO A 96 6.90 -15.60 0.95
CA PRO A 96 5.69 -16.39 0.75
C PRO A 96 4.45 -15.72 1.34
N GLU A 97 4.57 -14.95 2.42
CA GLU A 97 3.45 -14.18 2.97
C GLU A 97 2.96 -13.13 1.97
N TYR A 98 3.89 -12.46 1.29
CA TYR A 98 3.55 -11.52 0.24
C TYR A 98 2.84 -12.20 -0.94
N VAL A 99 3.33 -13.35 -1.36
CA VAL A 99 2.68 -14.13 -2.43
C VAL A 99 1.25 -14.50 -2.03
N GLN A 100 1.03 -14.95 -0.79
CA GLN A 100 -0.31 -15.26 -0.31
C GLN A 100 -1.19 -14.01 -0.24
N TYR A 101 -0.63 -12.88 0.14
CA TYR A 101 -1.35 -11.60 0.10
C TYR A 101 -1.84 -11.27 -1.31
N VAL A 102 -0.98 -11.40 -2.31
CA VAL A 102 -1.34 -11.12 -3.70
C VAL A 102 -2.45 -12.06 -4.19
N ILE A 103 -2.34 -13.35 -3.86
CA ILE A 103 -3.31 -14.36 -4.28
C ILE A 103 -4.65 -14.15 -3.57
N ASN A 104 -4.63 -13.92 -2.27
CA ASN A 104 -5.85 -13.83 -1.45
C ASN A 104 -6.43 -12.42 -1.38
N LYS A 105 -5.70 -11.44 -1.91
CA LYS A 105 -6.12 -10.02 -1.95
C LYS A 105 -6.37 -9.42 -0.58
N LYS A 106 -5.66 -9.92 0.44
CA LYS A 106 -5.75 -9.40 1.80
C LYS A 106 -4.52 -9.82 2.58
N TYR A 107 -4.13 -9.01 3.55
CA TYR A 107 -3.09 -9.38 4.47
C TYR A 107 -3.65 -10.42 5.44
N SER A 108 -3.04 -11.57 5.43
CA SER A 108 -3.43 -12.67 6.31
C SER A 108 -2.43 -12.77 7.44
N ASN A 109 -2.89 -12.62 8.67
CA ASN A 109 -2.09 -12.79 9.89
C ASN A 109 -1.90 -14.25 10.26
N ILE A 110 -2.24 -15.08 9.41
CA ILE A 110 -2.25 -16.50 9.74
C ILE A 110 -0.88 -17.08 9.67
#